data_843cecb93fa9065e884762bf645cd12a
#
_entry.id   843cecb93fa9065e884762bf645cd12a
#
_cell.length_a   1.000
_cell.length_b   1.000
_cell.length_c   1.000
_cell.angle_alpha   90.00
_cell.angle_beta   90.00
_cell.angle_gamma   90.00
#
_symmetry.space_group_name_H-M   'P 1'
#
loop_
_entity.id
_entity.type
_entity.pdbx_description
1 polymer ?
#
loop_
_entity_poly.entity_id
_entity_poly.type
_entity_poly.pdbx_seq_one_letter_code
_entity_poly.pdbx_strand_id
1 'polypeptide(L)'
;GSDRLLIITASALHDIGKIGISDRILNKAGKLTEEEFEVIKRHPIIGASILKNLALHQDEPIVKVAYEICRWHHERYDGGGYPDGLKGEQIPISAQIVSLADVYDALVSNRIYKKAYSHKEAVRMILAGECGAFNPLLLECLEEIQGKIKEELEVQDVTEISPVPVQCPISEISELSIPEDKK
;
A
#
# COMPACT_ATOMS: atom_id res chain seq x y z
N GLY A 1 19.03 2.85 -12.10
CA GLY A 1 18.95 3.96 -11.36
C GLY A 1 17.68 4.74 -11.20
N SER A 2 17.24 5.51 -12.18
CA SER A 2 16.11 6.47 -12.01
C SER A 2 14.79 5.78 -11.73
N ASP A 3 14.49 4.68 -12.39
CA ASP A 3 13.22 3.96 -12.26
C ASP A 3 13.03 3.34 -10.88
N ARG A 4 14.11 2.84 -10.27
CA ARG A 4 14.06 2.32 -8.89
C ARG A 4 13.65 3.41 -7.90
N LEU A 5 14.30 4.59 -7.97
CA LEU A 5 13.99 5.70 -7.08
C LEU A 5 12.55 6.19 -7.30
N LEU A 6 12.10 6.21 -8.55
CA LEU A 6 10.75 6.60 -8.93
C LEU A 6 9.70 5.68 -8.28
N ILE A 7 9.88 4.35 -8.38
CA ILE A 7 8.96 3.38 -7.77
C ILE A 7 8.98 3.51 -6.24
N ILE A 8 10.16 3.62 -5.62
CA ILE A 8 10.28 3.77 -4.15
C ILE A 8 9.55 5.03 -3.67
N THR A 9 9.73 6.16 -4.35
CA THR A 9 9.07 7.41 -3.96
C THR A 9 7.56 7.34 -4.19
N ALA A 10 7.14 6.78 -5.32
CA ALA A 10 5.74 6.66 -5.69
C ALA A 10 4.98 5.67 -4.79
N SER A 11 5.64 4.61 -4.30
CA SER A 11 5.01 3.60 -3.45
C SER A 11 4.46 4.16 -2.14
N ALA A 12 5.03 5.25 -1.63
CA ALA A 12 4.50 5.93 -0.44
C ALA A 12 3.04 6.41 -0.60
N LEU A 13 2.57 6.53 -1.84
CA LEU A 13 1.22 7.01 -2.16
C LEU A 13 0.22 5.89 -2.45
N HIS A 14 0.62 4.61 -2.39
CA HIS A 14 -0.26 3.49 -2.77
C HIS A 14 -1.60 3.49 -2.04
N ASP A 15 -1.60 3.87 -0.79
CA ASP A 15 -2.75 3.85 0.12
C ASP A 15 -3.41 5.23 0.33
N ILE A 16 -3.03 6.28 -0.43
CA ILE A 16 -3.55 7.64 -0.21
C ILE A 16 -5.07 7.72 -0.28
N GLY A 17 -5.70 6.83 -1.02
CA GLY A 17 -7.15 6.75 -1.14
C GLY A 17 -7.88 6.31 0.12
N LYS A 18 -7.17 5.79 1.13
CA LYS A 18 -7.75 5.48 2.44
C LYS A 18 -8.31 6.71 3.14
N ILE A 19 -7.88 7.92 2.78
CA ILE A 19 -8.47 9.19 3.25
C ILE A 19 -9.97 9.30 2.94
N GLY A 20 -10.44 8.62 1.90
CA GLY A 20 -11.86 8.57 1.54
C GLY A 20 -12.66 7.44 2.19
N ILE A 21 -12.05 6.67 3.08
CA ILE A 21 -12.69 5.56 3.80
C ILE A 21 -12.96 5.98 5.24
N SER A 22 -14.15 5.68 5.75
CA SER A 22 -14.52 6.02 7.12
C SER A 22 -13.60 5.37 8.16
N ASP A 23 -13.14 6.13 9.15
CA ASP A 23 -12.33 5.66 10.27
C ASP A 23 -12.97 4.50 11.03
N ARG A 24 -14.31 4.45 11.09
CA ARG A 24 -15.04 3.34 11.71
C ARG A 24 -14.76 2.00 11.04
N ILE A 25 -14.48 2.01 9.75
CA ILE A 25 -14.16 0.80 8.97
C ILE A 25 -12.66 0.55 9.06
N LEU A 26 -11.83 1.57 8.85
CA LEU A 26 -10.37 1.44 8.86
C LEU A 26 -9.84 0.96 10.22
N ASN A 27 -10.41 1.50 11.32
CA ASN A 27 -9.99 1.22 12.69
C ASN A 27 -10.90 0.23 13.40
N LYS A 28 -11.71 -0.54 12.66
CA LYS A 28 -12.63 -1.50 13.26
C LYS A 28 -11.88 -2.55 14.07
N ALA A 29 -12.26 -2.68 15.34
CA ALA A 29 -11.77 -3.72 16.22
C ALA A 29 -12.44 -5.07 15.87
N GLY A 30 -11.84 -5.85 14.96
CA GLY A 30 -12.33 -7.16 14.56
C GLY A 30 -12.40 -7.37 13.05
N LYS A 31 -13.01 -8.48 12.64
CA LYS A 31 -13.15 -8.79 11.22
C LYS A 31 -14.15 -7.84 10.56
N LEU A 32 -13.81 -7.41 9.34
CA LEU A 32 -14.71 -6.66 8.48
C LEU A 32 -15.85 -7.57 7.99
N THR A 33 -17.04 -7.01 7.81
CA THR A 33 -18.10 -7.66 7.03
C THR A 33 -17.75 -7.61 5.54
N GLU A 34 -18.48 -8.36 4.72
CA GLU A 34 -18.28 -8.32 3.26
C GLU A 34 -18.55 -6.90 2.71
N GLU A 35 -19.60 -6.23 3.18
CA GLU A 35 -19.93 -4.87 2.78
C GLU A 35 -18.85 -3.86 3.19
N GLU A 36 -18.30 -3.98 4.41
CA GLU A 36 -17.21 -3.12 4.86
C GLU A 36 -15.93 -3.37 4.05
N PHE A 37 -15.67 -4.62 3.68
CA PHE A 37 -14.53 -4.95 2.83
C PHE A 37 -14.70 -4.37 1.42
N GLU A 38 -15.92 -4.41 0.85
CA GLU A 38 -16.21 -3.77 -0.44
C GLU A 38 -15.97 -2.24 -0.37
N VAL A 39 -16.25 -1.60 0.77
CA VAL A 39 -15.92 -0.19 0.96
C VAL A 39 -14.40 0.04 0.95
N ILE A 40 -13.62 -0.81 1.64
CA ILE A 40 -12.15 -0.71 1.64
C ILE A 40 -11.59 -0.91 0.23
N LYS A 41 -12.11 -1.86 -0.55
CA LYS A 41 -11.66 -2.10 -1.93
C LYS A 41 -11.82 -0.88 -2.86
N ARG A 42 -12.45 0.18 -2.41
CA ARG A 42 -12.57 1.44 -3.17
C ARG A 42 -11.37 2.36 -3.04
N HIS A 43 -10.48 2.16 -2.03
CA HIS A 43 -9.35 3.09 -1.84
C HIS A 43 -8.41 3.19 -3.06
N PRO A 44 -8.12 2.12 -3.85
CA PRO A 44 -7.31 2.26 -5.05
C PRO A 44 -7.95 3.20 -6.07
N ILE A 45 -9.28 3.13 -6.24
CA ILE A 45 -10.02 4.00 -7.16
C ILE A 45 -10.01 5.45 -6.66
N ILE A 46 -10.24 5.64 -5.35
CA ILE A 46 -10.25 6.98 -4.73
C ILE A 46 -8.88 7.63 -4.86
N GLY A 47 -7.81 6.91 -4.50
CA GLY A 47 -6.45 7.43 -4.59
C GLY A 47 -6.01 7.73 -6.02
N ALA A 48 -6.31 6.83 -6.97
CA ALA A 48 -6.08 7.07 -8.38
C ALA A 48 -6.82 8.32 -8.88
N SER A 49 -8.06 8.55 -8.41
CA SER A 49 -8.82 9.76 -8.73
C SER A 49 -8.15 11.03 -8.16
N ILE A 50 -7.64 10.98 -6.93
CA ILE A 50 -6.89 12.09 -6.32
C ILE A 50 -5.68 12.43 -7.18
N LEU A 51 -4.86 11.43 -7.52
CA LEU A 51 -3.65 11.62 -8.33
C LEU A 51 -3.96 12.14 -9.74
N LYS A 52 -5.04 11.62 -10.35
CA LYS A 52 -5.50 12.10 -11.68
C LYS A 52 -5.95 13.56 -11.67
N ASN A 53 -6.45 14.06 -10.55
CA ASN A 53 -6.92 15.44 -10.41
C ASN A 53 -5.81 16.43 -10.06
N LEU A 54 -4.55 15.99 -9.92
CA LEU A 54 -3.39 16.87 -9.80
C LEU A 54 -3.06 17.51 -11.18
N ALA A 55 -3.96 18.40 -11.64
CA ALA A 55 -4.00 18.90 -13.00
C ALA A 55 -2.69 19.55 -13.51
N LEU A 56 -1.85 20.07 -12.61
CA LEU A 56 -0.59 20.74 -12.95
C LEU A 56 0.60 19.79 -13.17
N HIS A 57 0.46 18.49 -12.84
CA HIS A 57 1.58 17.55 -12.77
C HIS A 57 1.29 16.20 -13.43
N GLN A 58 0.24 16.09 -14.24
CA GLN A 58 -0.16 14.80 -14.84
C GLN A 58 0.91 14.17 -15.75
N ASP A 59 1.76 14.99 -16.35
CA ASP A 59 2.82 14.51 -17.23
C ASP A 59 4.10 14.11 -16.49
N GLU A 60 4.20 14.42 -15.20
CA GLU A 60 5.34 14.05 -14.39
C GLU A 60 5.44 12.54 -14.22
N PRO A 61 6.60 11.92 -14.48
CA PRO A 61 6.76 10.46 -14.35
C PRO A 61 6.37 9.92 -12.98
N ILE A 62 6.64 10.68 -11.91
CA ILE A 62 6.29 10.28 -10.55
C ILE A 62 4.78 10.17 -10.35
N VAL A 63 3.98 11.06 -10.93
CA VAL A 63 2.52 11.06 -10.82
C VAL A 63 1.93 9.88 -11.59
N LYS A 64 2.46 9.59 -12.78
CA LYS A 64 2.05 8.42 -13.58
C LYS A 64 2.31 7.11 -12.85
N VAL A 65 3.52 6.93 -12.31
CA VAL A 65 3.88 5.72 -11.57
C VAL A 65 3.09 5.61 -10.26
N ALA A 66 2.90 6.72 -9.55
CA ALA A 66 2.06 6.74 -8.35
C ALA A 66 0.60 6.38 -8.65
N TYR A 67 0.05 6.86 -9.77
CA TYR A 67 -1.29 6.48 -10.22
C TYR A 67 -1.39 4.97 -10.49
N GLU A 68 -0.44 4.39 -11.23
CA GLU A 68 -0.39 2.97 -11.55
C GLU A 68 -0.33 2.13 -10.27
N ILE A 69 0.57 2.46 -9.37
CA ILE A 69 0.75 1.77 -8.09
C ILE A 69 -0.55 1.90 -7.27
N CYS A 70 -1.04 3.11 -7.07
CA CYS A 70 -2.23 3.36 -6.26
C CYS A 70 -3.44 2.59 -6.78
N ARG A 71 -3.66 2.58 -8.09
CA ARG A 71 -4.82 1.93 -8.68
C ARG A 71 -4.74 0.42 -8.68
N TRP A 72 -3.54 -0.16 -8.89
CA TRP A 72 -3.41 -1.58 -9.26
C TRP A 72 -2.55 -2.42 -8.31
N HIS A 73 -2.10 -1.90 -7.16
CA HIS A 73 -1.31 -2.71 -6.20
C HIS A 73 -2.11 -3.87 -5.56
N HIS A 74 -3.42 -3.88 -5.67
CA HIS A 74 -4.26 -5.00 -5.25
C HIS A 74 -4.70 -5.91 -6.39
N GLU A 75 -4.25 -5.67 -7.62
CA GLU A 75 -4.41 -6.64 -8.69
C GLU A 75 -3.58 -7.90 -8.42
N ARG A 76 -4.00 -9.01 -8.98
CA ARG A 76 -3.31 -10.31 -8.85
C ARG A 76 -2.99 -10.84 -10.23
N TYR A 77 -1.83 -11.47 -10.38
CA TYR A 77 -1.29 -11.90 -11.67
C TYR A 77 -2.22 -12.86 -12.43
N ASP A 78 -3.06 -13.60 -11.70
CA ASP A 78 -4.09 -14.49 -12.24
C ASP A 78 -5.40 -13.78 -12.66
N GLY A 79 -5.55 -12.49 -12.34
CA GLY A 79 -6.75 -11.70 -12.60
C GLY A 79 -7.78 -11.76 -11.47
N GLY A 80 -7.47 -12.41 -10.34
CA GLY A 80 -8.33 -12.49 -9.16
C GLY A 80 -8.27 -11.27 -8.25
N GLY A 81 -7.56 -10.20 -8.67
CA GLY A 81 -7.43 -8.96 -7.92
C GLY A 81 -8.54 -7.94 -8.14
N TYR A 82 -8.30 -6.71 -7.70
CA TYR A 82 -9.20 -5.58 -7.86
C TYR A 82 -8.39 -4.27 -8.02
N PRO A 83 -8.96 -3.18 -8.57
CA PRO A 83 -10.37 -2.94 -8.89
C PRO A 83 -10.79 -3.33 -10.31
N ASP A 84 -9.86 -3.56 -11.23
CA ASP A 84 -10.15 -3.71 -12.66
C ASP A 84 -10.05 -5.17 -13.14
N GLY A 85 -9.53 -6.08 -12.31
CA GLY A 85 -9.35 -7.50 -12.67
C GLY A 85 -8.29 -7.71 -13.75
N LEU A 86 -7.24 -6.88 -13.76
CA LEU A 86 -6.14 -7.00 -14.71
C LEU A 86 -5.38 -8.31 -14.50
N LYS A 87 -4.86 -8.87 -15.60
CA LYS A 87 -4.15 -10.15 -15.56
C LYS A 87 -2.79 -10.09 -16.22
N GLY A 88 -1.82 -10.75 -15.60
CA GLY A 88 -0.48 -10.89 -16.17
C GLY A 88 0.18 -9.54 -16.42
N GLU A 89 0.72 -9.37 -17.63
CA GLU A 89 1.43 -8.17 -18.05
C GLU A 89 0.52 -6.94 -18.27
N GLN A 90 -0.80 -7.08 -18.15
CA GLN A 90 -1.70 -5.92 -18.13
C GLN A 90 -1.51 -5.07 -16.87
N ILE A 91 -1.01 -5.69 -15.78
CA ILE A 91 -0.69 -5.00 -14.54
C ILE A 91 0.66 -4.31 -14.72
N PRO A 92 0.78 -2.97 -14.56
CA PRO A 92 2.08 -2.30 -14.61
C PRO A 92 3.07 -2.90 -13.63
N ILE A 93 4.33 -3.06 -14.07
CA ILE A 93 5.38 -3.68 -13.23
C ILE A 93 5.59 -2.94 -11.91
N SER A 94 5.42 -1.63 -11.90
CA SER A 94 5.45 -0.79 -10.70
C SER A 94 4.43 -1.25 -9.66
N ALA A 95 3.20 -1.51 -10.08
CA ALA A 95 2.12 -2.02 -9.23
C ALA A 95 2.37 -3.46 -8.78
N GLN A 96 2.89 -4.33 -9.67
CA GLN A 96 3.24 -5.71 -9.31
C GLN A 96 4.31 -5.78 -8.21
N ILE A 97 5.35 -4.94 -8.30
CA ILE A 97 6.43 -4.86 -7.30
C ILE A 97 5.86 -4.40 -5.96
N VAL A 98 5.06 -3.33 -5.95
CA VAL A 98 4.48 -2.80 -4.72
C VAL A 98 3.46 -3.76 -4.12
N SER A 99 2.67 -4.46 -4.93
CA SER A 99 1.75 -5.52 -4.48
C SER A 99 2.47 -6.62 -3.70
N LEU A 100 3.63 -7.07 -4.20
CA LEU A 100 4.44 -8.09 -3.53
C LEU A 100 5.03 -7.55 -2.22
N ALA A 101 5.55 -6.32 -2.24
CA ALA A 101 6.14 -5.67 -1.07
C ALA A 101 5.09 -5.41 0.03
N ASP A 102 3.89 -4.92 -0.32
CA ASP A 102 2.78 -4.67 0.61
C ASP A 102 2.31 -5.97 1.29
N VAL A 103 2.19 -7.06 0.54
CA VAL A 103 1.85 -8.37 1.11
C VAL A 103 2.95 -8.86 2.05
N TYR A 104 4.21 -8.71 1.67
CA TYR A 104 5.32 -9.08 2.54
C TYR A 104 5.32 -8.27 3.84
N ASP A 105 5.21 -6.95 3.76
CA ASP A 105 5.12 -6.07 4.93
C ASP A 105 3.94 -6.45 5.83
N ALA A 106 2.77 -6.69 5.24
CA ALA A 106 1.57 -7.13 5.97
C ALA A 106 1.75 -8.46 6.72
N LEU A 107 2.66 -9.33 6.26
CA LEU A 107 2.97 -10.59 6.91
C LEU A 107 3.95 -10.42 8.08
N VAL A 108 4.99 -9.60 7.91
CA VAL A 108 6.06 -9.43 8.90
C VAL A 108 5.78 -8.34 9.94
N SER A 109 4.77 -7.49 9.71
CA SER A 109 4.37 -6.45 10.64
C SER A 109 3.36 -6.95 11.68
N ASN A 110 3.54 -6.52 12.94
CA ASN A 110 2.56 -6.75 14.00
C ASN A 110 1.29 -5.92 13.72
N ARG A 111 0.15 -6.56 13.71
CA ARG A 111 -1.15 -5.89 13.62
C ARG A 111 -1.97 -6.17 14.87
N ILE A 112 -2.92 -5.30 15.20
CA ILE A 112 -3.75 -5.40 16.43
C ILE A 112 -4.34 -6.81 16.63
N TYR A 113 -4.61 -7.53 15.53
CA TYR A 113 -5.29 -8.84 15.52
C TYR A 113 -4.41 -10.00 15.06
N LYS A 114 -3.13 -9.76 14.73
CA LYS A 114 -2.26 -10.78 14.15
C LYS A 114 -0.82 -10.54 14.57
N LYS A 115 -0.23 -11.58 15.19
CA LYS A 115 1.21 -11.62 15.42
C LYS A 115 1.95 -11.70 14.08
N ALA A 116 3.05 -10.96 13.96
CA ALA A 116 3.94 -11.02 12.80
C ALA A 116 4.42 -12.47 12.54
N TYR A 117 4.46 -12.86 11.28
CA TYR A 117 5.18 -14.05 10.87
C TYR A 117 6.69 -13.77 10.83
N SER A 118 7.48 -14.81 10.99
CA SER A 118 8.92 -14.68 10.73
C SER A 118 9.17 -14.41 9.25
N HIS A 119 10.29 -13.75 8.94
CA HIS A 119 10.73 -13.53 7.56
C HIS A 119 10.65 -14.83 6.71
N LYS A 120 11.20 -15.93 7.25
CA LYS A 120 11.21 -17.24 6.57
C LYS A 120 9.80 -17.73 6.24
N GLU A 121 8.87 -17.58 7.17
CA GLU A 121 7.49 -18.03 6.98
C GLU A 121 6.74 -17.14 6.00
N ALA A 122 6.93 -15.83 6.07
CA ALA A 122 6.33 -14.89 5.12
C ALA A 122 6.76 -15.18 3.68
N VAL A 123 8.07 -15.38 3.44
CA VAL A 123 8.59 -15.74 2.11
C VAL A 123 8.02 -17.08 1.65
N ARG A 124 7.98 -18.12 2.53
CA ARG A 124 7.38 -19.41 2.20
C ARG A 124 5.92 -19.28 1.75
N MET A 125 5.11 -18.51 2.50
CA MET A 125 3.68 -18.31 2.19
C MET A 125 3.49 -17.63 0.84
N ILE A 126 4.31 -16.62 0.53
CA ILE A 126 4.26 -15.91 -0.75
C ILE A 126 4.60 -16.86 -1.90
N LEU A 127 5.72 -17.59 -1.79
CA LEU A 127 6.18 -18.54 -2.82
C LEU A 127 5.19 -19.70 -3.02
N ALA A 128 4.50 -20.12 -1.96
CA ALA A 128 3.45 -21.14 -2.03
C ALA A 128 2.11 -20.62 -2.61
N GLY A 129 2.00 -19.33 -2.92
CA GLY A 129 0.76 -18.73 -3.45
C GLY A 129 -0.37 -18.57 -2.41
N GLU A 130 -0.08 -18.72 -1.11
CA GLU A 130 -1.09 -18.61 -0.04
C GLU A 130 -1.61 -17.16 0.12
N CYS A 131 -0.88 -16.18 -0.43
CA CYS A 131 -1.18 -14.75 -0.32
C CYS A 131 -1.67 -14.14 -1.64
N GLY A 132 -2.03 -14.98 -2.62
CA GLY A 132 -2.43 -14.58 -3.95
C GLY A 132 -1.37 -14.88 -5.01
N ALA A 133 -1.74 -14.70 -6.27
CA ALA A 133 -0.86 -14.97 -7.41
C ALA A 133 -0.01 -13.74 -7.74
N PHE A 134 1.29 -13.95 -7.86
CA PHE A 134 2.28 -12.93 -8.26
C PHE A 134 2.98 -13.32 -9.56
N ASN A 135 3.63 -12.35 -10.19
CA ASN A 135 4.46 -12.60 -11.36
C ASN A 135 5.58 -13.59 -11.02
N PRO A 136 5.72 -14.70 -11.77
CA PRO A 136 6.76 -15.71 -11.51
C PRO A 136 8.18 -15.12 -11.45
N LEU A 137 8.48 -14.14 -12.32
CA LEU A 137 9.79 -13.47 -12.31
C LEU A 137 10.04 -12.71 -10.98
N LEU A 138 9.00 -12.07 -10.42
CA LEU A 138 9.15 -11.39 -9.13
C LEU A 138 9.31 -12.39 -7.98
N LEU A 139 8.70 -13.58 -8.07
CA LEU A 139 8.90 -14.66 -7.09
C LEU A 139 10.32 -15.21 -7.15
N GLU A 140 10.88 -15.42 -8.34
CA GLU A 140 12.28 -15.79 -8.52
C GLU A 140 13.22 -14.73 -7.93
N CYS A 141 12.98 -13.45 -8.23
CA CYS A 141 13.75 -12.34 -7.63
C CYS A 141 13.66 -12.34 -6.10
N LEU A 142 12.45 -12.55 -5.53
CA LEU A 142 12.26 -12.62 -4.07
C LEU A 142 13.08 -13.76 -3.46
N GLU A 143 13.07 -14.94 -4.08
CA GLU A 143 13.85 -16.11 -3.64
C GLU A 143 15.35 -15.82 -3.64
N GLU A 144 15.85 -15.12 -4.66
CA GLU A 144 17.26 -14.75 -4.75
C GLU A 144 17.69 -13.72 -3.70
N ILE A 145 16.84 -12.72 -3.42
CA ILE A 145 17.23 -11.59 -2.56
C ILE A 145 16.75 -11.71 -1.11
N GLN A 146 15.98 -12.75 -0.75
CA GLN A 146 15.39 -12.89 0.58
C GLN A 146 16.41 -12.79 1.73
N GLY A 147 17.62 -13.28 1.53
CA GLY A 147 18.70 -13.16 2.52
C GLY A 147 19.10 -11.72 2.79
N LYS A 148 19.18 -10.88 1.77
CA LYS A 148 19.48 -9.44 1.91
C LYS A 148 18.34 -8.68 2.58
N ILE A 149 17.09 -9.02 2.25
CA ILE A 149 15.92 -8.42 2.90
C ILE A 149 15.95 -8.70 4.41
N LYS A 150 16.29 -9.94 4.80
CA LYS A 150 16.41 -10.31 6.21
C LYS A 150 17.49 -9.49 6.92
N GLU A 151 18.67 -9.37 6.32
CA GLU A 151 19.78 -8.59 6.88
C GLU A 151 19.39 -7.11 7.08
N GLU A 152 18.70 -6.49 6.09
CA GLU A 152 18.26 -5.10 6.19
C GLU A 152 17.21 -4.90 7.30
N LEU A 153 16.30 -5.85 7.51
CA LEU A 153 15.31 -5.78 8.60
C LEU A 153 15.97 -5.91 9.97
N GLU A 154 16.92 -6.83 10.15
CA GLU A 154 17.64 -7.00 11.41
C GLU A 154 18.45 -5.74 11.78
N VAL A 155 18.95 -4.99 10.80
CA VAL A 155 19.65 -3.71 11.01
C VAL A 155 18.67 -2.61 11.43
N GLN A 156 17.45 -2.59 10.90
CA GLN A 156 16.43 -1.60 11.27
C GLN A 156 15.92 -1.81 12.70
N ASP A 157 15.71 -3.03 13.13
CA ASP A 157 15.29 -3.35 14.51
C ASP A 157 16.30 -2.84 15.57
N VAL A 158 17.58 -2.75 15.21
CA VAL A 158 18.65 -2.24 16.10
C VAL A 158 18.69 -0.70 16.13
N THR A 159 18.15 -0.04 15.11
CA THR A 159 18.19 1.42 14.95
C THR A 159 16.88 2.11 15.29
N GLU A 160 15.81 1.40 15.63
CA GLU A 160 14.58 2.00 16.12
C GLU A 160 14.82 2.66 17.48
N ILE A 161 15.23 3.93 17.42
CA ILE A 161 14.98 4.93 18.46
C ILE A 161 13.47 4.89 18.69
N SER A 162 13.06 4.63 19.93
CA SER A 162 11.66 4.59 20.40
C SER A 162 10.78 5.55 19.61
N PRO A 163 9.64 5.12 19.05
CA PRO A 163 8.79 6.01 18.29
C PRO A 163 8.41 7.18 19.19
N VAL A 164 8.86 8.37 18.82
CA VAL A 164 8.34 9.60 19.42
C VAL A 164 6.85 9.56 19.13
N PRO A 165 5.97 9.57 20.14
CA PRO A 165 4.54 9.61 19.89
C PRO A 165 4.26 10.88 19.09
N VAL A 166 3.97 10.73 17.81
CA VAL A 166 3.44 11.81 16.98
C VAL A 166 2.03 12.04 17.49
N GLN A 167 1.91 12.91 18.48
CA GLN A 167 0.63 13.52 18.81
C GLN A 167 0.26 14.35 17.60
N CYS A 168 -0.69 13.84 16.82
CA CYS A 168 -1.31 14.60 15.75
C CYS A 168 -2.18 15.68 16.42
N PRO A 169 -1.87 16.97 16.32
CA PRO A 169 -2.65 18.03 16.95
C PRO A 169 -3.88 18.35 16.09
N ILE A 170 -4.78 17.37 15.92
CA ILE A 170 -6.05 17.60 15.22
C ILE A 170 -7.07 18.33 16.13
N SER A 171 -6.76 18.52 17.43
CA SER A 171 -7.63 19.23 18.35
C SER A 171 -7.63 20.76 18.23
N GLU A 172 -6.74 21.37 17.44
CA GLU A 172 -6.64 22.83 17.31
C GLU A 172 -7.26 23.41 16.03
N ILE A 173 -7.88 22.60 15.17
CA ILE A 173 -8.51 23.08 13.92
C ILE A 173 -10.01 23.43 14.12
N SER A 174 -10.57 23.23 15.29
CA SER A 174 -12.00 23.51 15.55
C SER A 174 -12.36 25.00 15.77
N GLU A 175 -11.42 25.93 15.69
CA GLU A 175 -11.65 27.37 15.91
C GLU A 175 -11.44 28.28 14.70
N LEU A 176 -11.32 27.75 13.50
CA LEU A 176 -11.39 28.58 12.29
C LEU A 176 -12.84 28.82 11.91
N SER A 177 -13.44 29.85 12.51
CA SER A 177 -14.72 30.40 12.11
C SER A 177 -14.67 30.89 10.66
N ILE A 178 -15.46 30.27 9.81
CA ILE A 178 -15.72 30.70 8.44
C ILE A 178 -16.52 32.03 8.55
N PRO A 179 -16.06 33.14 7.93
CA PRO A 179 -16.88 34.34 7.90
C PRO A 179 -18.14 34.09 7.09
N GLU A 180 -19.31 34.33 7.68
CA GLU A 180 -20.58 34.36 6.94
C GLU A 180 -20.55 35.52 5.96
N ASP A 181 -20.62 35.21 4.66
CA ASP A 181 -20.86 36.18 3.61
C ASP A 181 -22.26 36.83 3.85
N LYS A 182 -22.24 38.10 4.21
CA LYS A 182 -23.42 38.93 4.22
C LYS A 182 -23.82 39.27 2.77
N LYS A 183 -25.06 39.02 2.46
CA LYS A 183 -25.81 39.41 1.26
C LYS A 183 -25.50 40.80 0.72
#